data_bc015b2120d925eae2765abffaa2afc3
#
_entry.id   bc015b2120d925eae2765abffaa2afc3
#
_cell.length_a   1.000
_cell.length_b   1.000
_cell.length_c   1.000
_cell.angle_alpha   90.00
_cell.angle_beta   90.00
_cell.angle_gamma   90.00
#
_symmetry.space_group_name_H-M   'P 1'
#
loop_
_entity.id
_entity.type
_entity.pdbx_description
1 polymer ?
#
loop_
_entity_poly.entity_id
_entity_poly.type
_entity_poly.pdbx_seq_one_letter_code
_entity_poly.pdbx_strand_id
1 'polypeptide(L)'
;MRITGALAKFLIVETLKIKTSGDARSLPAEALEVLRRRAVAAVEAGVPRTEVARAFGVSRKTVGAWVQAYRAAGDKALRPKQRGRRPGEQLALSPLRQAATLEAIISGSPETHGLPHRLWNRQAVAELVNHRYRILLSPTTVSQYLHRWGLIDDPALAPEQARRRLPPLVPLQRPASAGAGPWLPNAEPLWLDWTRPHAPPDTGPVLATAGHNLLTGFRDHFGDVQVLLAVTNRGMLHFRARRGPFDAADVTGFLGELTARTGRGFTVVVGRWPAGARGLLRSVPAGLPVRFILPPG
;
A
#
# COMPACT_ATOMS: atom_id res chain seq x y z
N MET A 1 60.85 2.10 18.54
CA MET A 1 60.10 3.27 19.08
C MET A 1 58.62 2.84 19.23
N ARG A 2 58.20 2.47 20.44
CA ARG A 2 56.86 1.98 20.72
C ARG A 2 55.91 3.20 20.80
N ILE A 3 55.14 3.42 19.78
CA ILE A 3 54.03 4.39 19.81
C ILE A 3 53.06 3.88 20.86
N THR A 4 52.99 4.61 21.96
CA THR A 4 52.21 4.27 23.16
C THR A 4 50.77 4.04 22.79
N GLY A 5 50.17 2.89 23.19
CA GLY A 5 48.81 2.47 22.89
C GLY A 5 47.69 3.45 23.23
N ALA A 6 48.01 4.50 23.99
CA ALA A 6 47.09 5.62 24.31
C ALA A 6 46.88 6.55 23.11
N LEU A 7 47.87 6.83 22.29
CA LEU A 7 47.74 7.67 21.09
C LEU A 7 47.00 6.99 19.97
N ALA A 8 47.21 5.68 19.79
CA ALA A 8 46.42 4.88 18.86
C ALA A 8 44.95 4.79 19.27
N LYS A 9 44.67 4.65 20.57
CA LYS A 9 43.34 4.66 21.13
C LYS A 9 42.65 6.03 20.93
N PHE A 10 43.39 7.14 21.11
CA PHE A 10 42.87 8.48 20.92
C PHE A 10 42.56 8.80 19.47
N LEU A 11 43.43 8.43 18.54
CA LEU A 11 43.22 8.58 17.10
C LEU A 11 42.01 7.77 16.60
N ILE A 12 41.83 6.55 17.10
CA ILE A 12 40.68 5.71 16.76
C ILE A 12 39.37 6.36 17.23
N VAL A 13 39.33 6.95 18.41
CA VAL A 13 38.15 7.63 18.97
C VAL A 13 37.85 8.93 18.25
N GLU A 14 38.87 9.71 17.89
CA GLU A 14 38.70 10.99 17.16
C GLU A 14 38.23 10.74 15.69
N THR A 15 38.79 9.77 15.01
CA THR A 15 38.37 9.39 13.63
C THR A 15 36.97 8.77 13.60
N LEU A 16 36.47 8.33 14.76
CA LEU A 16 35.16 7.68 14.90
C LEU A 16 34.05 8.63 15.35
N LYS A 17 34.33 9.92 15.60
CA LYS A 17 33.32 10.92 15.94
C LYS A 17 32.40 11.17 14.73
N ILE A 18 31.44 10.31 14.53
CA ILE A 18 30.24 10.68 13.77
C ILE A 18 29.49 11.64 14.72
N LYS A 19 29.33 12.91 14.33
CA LYS A 19 28.38 13.82 14.98
C LYS A 19 26.98 13.21 14.88
N THR A 20 26.63 12.28 15.76
CA THR A 20 25.26 11.81 15.94
C THR A 20 24.58 12.83 16.83
N SER A 21 24.09 13.89 16.22
CA SER A 21 23.16 14.84 16.84
C SER A 21 21.76 14.21 16.94
N GLY A 22 21.64 13.03 17.57
CA GLY A 22 20.35 12.38 17.68
C GLY A 22 20.43 10.95 18.24
N ASP A 23 19.29 10.39 18.63
CA ASP A 23 19.17 9.01 19.07
C ASP A 23 19.63 8.05 17.95
N ALA A 24 20.55 7.14 18.25
CA ALA A 24 21.02 6.11 17.30
C ALA A 24 19.87 5.28 16.70
N ARG A 25 18.70 5.29 17.31
CA ARG A 25 17.49 4.65 16.82
C ARG A 25 16.89 5.33 15.58
N SER A 26 17.16 6.61 15.38
CA SER A 26 16.68 7.39 14.22
C SER A 26 17.55 7.20 12.97
N LEU A 27 18.72 6.60 13.10
CA LEU A 27 19.65 6.39 11.98
C LEU A 27 19.08 5.40 10.95
N PRO A 28 19.34 5.62 9.65
CA PRO A 28 19.10 4.63 8.60
C PRO A 28 19.77 3.29 8.93
N ALA A 29 19.24 2.20 8.43
CA ALA A 29 19.69 0.84 8.73
C ALA A 29 21.18 0.65 8.42
N GLU A 30 21.65 1.18 7.30
CA GLU A 30 23.05 1.13 6.82
C GLU A 30 23.98 1.93 7.71
N ALA A 31 23.58 3.15 8.08
CA ALA A 31 24.36 3.99 9.00
C ALA A 31 24.50 3.33 10.38
N LEU A 32 23.44 2.67 10.84
CA LEU A 32 23.48 1.93 12.09
C LEU A 32 24.37 0.68 12.01
N GLU A 33 24.47 0.02 10.86
CA GLU A 33 25.41 -1.09 10.65
C GLU A 33 26.85 -0.61 10.75
N VAL A 34 27.21 0.46 10.05
CA VAL A 34 28.52 1.07 10.12
C VAL A 34 28.87 1.45 11.56
N LEU A 35 27.95 2.04 12.28
CA LEU A 35 28.12 2.41 13.69
C LEU A 35 28.39 1.18 14.56
N ARG A 36 27.63 0.09 14.39
CA ARG A 36 27.83 -1.17 15.12
C ARG A 36 29.21 -1.75 14.86
N ARG A 37 29.63 -1.85 13.58
CA ARG A 37 30.95 -2.38 13.20
C ARG A 37 32.09 -1.58 13.83
N ARG A 38 32.00 -0.25 13.76
CA ARG A 38 32.99 0.65 14.37
C ARG A 38 33.04 0.51 15.89
N ALA A 39 31.87 0.45 16.55
CA ALA A 39 31.81 0.29 18.00
C ALA A 39 32.40 -1.05 18.46
N VAL A 40 32.12 -2.14 17.73
CA VAL A 40 32.70 -3.46 18.02
C VAL A 40 34.22 -3.45 17.78
N ALA A 41 34.69 -2.91 16.67
CA ALA A 41 36.12 -2.81 16.36
C ALA A 41 36.90 -2.04 17.42
N ALA A 42 36.34 -0.93 17.93
CA ALA A 42 36.93 -0.16 19.01
C ALA A 42 37.04 -0.98 20.32
N VAL A 43 36.02 -1.76 20.68
CA VAL A 43 36.09 -2.61 21.87
C VAL A 43 37.09 -3.74 21.69
N GLU A 44 37.13 -4.40 20.53
CA GLU A 44 38.11 -5.46 20.23
C GLU A 44 39.56 -4.90 20.20
N ALA A 45 39.74 -3.63 19.83
CA ALA A 45 41.02 -2.91 19.95
C ALA A 45 41.38 -2.51 21.39
N GLY A 46 40.55 -2.88 22.40
CA GLY A 46 40.81 -2.68 23.81
C GLY A 46 40.28 -1.35 24.38
N VAL A 47 39.42 -0.60 23.66
CA VAL A 47 38.77 0.60 24.21
C VAL A 47 37.65 0.16 25.16
N PRO A 48 37.59 0.77 26.38
CA PRO A 48 36.53 0.45 27.34
C PRO A 48 35.12 0.68 26.77
N ARG A 49 34.20 -0.25 27.01
CA ARG A 49 32.80 -0.15 26.56
C ARG A 49 32.11 1.13 26.96
N THR A 50 32.49 1.73 28.07
CA THR A 50 31.95 3.02 28.59
C THR A 50 32.37 4.19 27.71
N GLU A 51 33.61 4.20 27.23
CA GLU A 51 34.14 5.23 26.35
C GLU A 51 33.52 5.10 24.95
N VAL A 52 33.46 3.87 24.42
CA VAL A 52 32.78 3.58 23.15
C VAL A 52 31.30 4.01 23.19
N ALA A 53 30.59 3.70 24.28
CA ALA A 53 29.20 4.09 24.45
C ALA A 53 29.03 5.61 24.41
N ARG A 54 29.91 6.35 25.10
CA ARG A 54 29.91 7.81 25.10
C ARG A 54 30.22 8.39 23.73
N ALA A 55 31.24 7.87 23.06
CA ALA A 55 31.67 8.34 21.75
C ALA A 55 30.62 8.17 20.65
N PHE A 56 29.83 7.09 20.73
CA PHE A 56 28.80 6.75 19.73
C PHE A 56 27.38 7.15 20.17
N GLY A 57 27.19 7.80 21.30
CA GLY A 57 25.88 8.23 21.78
C GLY A 57 24.90 7.08 22.07
N VAL A 58 25.41 5.92 22.51
CA VAL A 58 24.61 4.74 22.82
C VAL A 58 24.83 4.25 24.25
N SER A 59 23.95 3.38 24.77
CA SER A 59 24.15 2.83 26.09
C SER A 59 25.29 1.78 26.14
N ARG A 60 25.98 1.67 27.29
CA ARG A 60 26.97 0.61 27.56
C ARG A 60 26.39 -0.79 27.32
N LYS A 61 25.10 -0.99 27.68
CA LYS A 61 24.36 -2.24 27.47
C LYS A 61 24.25 -2.55 25.96
N THR A 62 23.96 -1.54 25.14
CA THR A 62 23.88 -1.65 23.69
C THR A 62 25.21 -2.08 23.08
N VAL A 63 26.31 -1.42 23.47
CA VAL A 63 27.66 -1.82 23.02
C VAL A 63 27.99 -3.25 23.43
N GLY A 64 27.67 -3.61 24.68
CA GLY A 64 27.85 -4.98 25.18
C GLY A 64 27.10 -6.03 24.36
N ALA A 65 25.84 -5.74 24.01
CA ALA A 65 25.04 -6.63 23.19
C ALA A 65 25.62 -6.82 21.76
N TRP A 66 26.13 -5.75 21.15
CA TRP A 66 26.77 -5.82 19.83
C TRP A 66 28.05 -6.66 19.85
N VAL A 67 28.89 -6.47 20.86
CA VAL A 67 30.13 -7.25 21.02
C VAL A 67 29.82 -8.73 21.25
N GLN A 68 28.83 -9.04 22.10
CA GLN A 68 28.42 -10.44 22.31
C GLN A 68 27.88 -11.07 21.02
N ALA A 69 27.02 -10.35 20.29
CA ALA A 69 26.48 -10.82 19.02
C ALA A 69 27.60 -11.08 18.00
N TYR A 70 28.57 -10.17 17.90
CA TYR A 70 29.73 -10.32 17.03
C TYR A 70 30.60 -11.53 17.40
N ARG A 71 30.90 -11.73 18.69
CA ARG A 71 31.66 -12.88 19.17
C ARG A 71 30.95 -14.21 18.93
N ALA A 72 29.62 -14.22 18.97
CA ALA A 72 28.82 -15.42 18.75
C ALA A 72 28.66 -15.80 17.26
N ALA A 73 28.49 -14.82 16.36
CA ALA A 73 28.12 -15.07 14.96
C ALA A 73 28.89 -14.21 13.93
N GLY A 74 29.98 -13.54 14.36
CA GLY A 74 30.81 -12.71 13.50
C GLY A 74 30.08 -11.53 12.90
N ASP A 75 30.61 -11.05 11.81
CA ASP A 75 30.16 -9.86 11.10
C ASP A 75 28.68 -9.91 10.65
N LYS A 76 28.17 -11.13 10.38
CA LYS A 76 26.78 -11.34 10.01
C LYS A 76 25.78 -10.87 11.08
N ALA A 77 26.17 -10.92 12.37
CA ALA A 77 25.34 -10.46 13.48
C ALA A 77 25.15 -8.95 13.55
N LEU A 78 26.03 -8.19 12.91
CA LEU A 78 26.01 -6.73 12.89
C LEU A 78 25.16 -6.15 11.76
N ARG A 79 24.78 -6.98 10.77
CA ARG A 79 23.93 -6.57 9.66
C ARG A 79 22.61 -5.99 10.14
N PRO A 80 21.99 -5.09 9.38
CA PRO A 80 20.67 -4.58 9.71
C PRO A 80 19.67 -5.73 9.82
N LYS A 81 19.01 -5.80 10.95
CA LYS A 81 17.81 -6.64 11.06
C LYS A 81 16.62 -5.80 10.59
N GLN A 82 15.74 -6.40 9.82
CA GLN A 82 14.50 -5.74 9.42
C GLN A 82 13.78 -5.21 10.66
N ARG A 83 13.56 -3.90 10.72
CA ARG A 83 12.84 -3.27 11.83
C ARG A 83 11.34 -3.45 11.62
N GLY A 84 10.63 -3.61 12.71
CA GLY A 84 9.19 -3.79 12.71
C GLY A 84 8.77 -5.25 12.67
N ARG A 85 7.48 -5.47 12.55
CA ARG A 85 6.89 -6.80 12.40
C ARG A 85 7.17 -7.34 11.00
N ARG A 86 7.43 -8.63 10.88
CA ARG A 86 7.57 -9.25 9.57
C ARG A 86 6.27 -9.08 8.78
N PRO A 87 6.33 -8.76 7.49
CA PRO A 87 5.15 -8.73 6.65
C PRO A 87 4.39 -10.05 6.78
N GLY A 88 3.11 -10.00 7.16
CA GLY A 88 2.29 -11.20 7.36
C GLY A 88 2.25 -11.79 8.77
N GLU A 89 3.13 -11.38 9.68
CA GLU A 89 3.00 -11.75 11.10
C GLU A 89 1.78 -11.06 11.74
N GLN A 90 0.93 -11.86 12.40
CA GLN A 90 -0.25 -11.38 13.12
C GLN A 90 -1.29 -10.64 12.25
N LEU A 91 -1.56 -11.17 11.07
CA LEU A 91 -2.71 -10.69 10.30
C LEU A 91 -4.01 -10.95 11.07
N ALA A 92 -4.90 -9.94 11.11
CA ALA A 92 -6.21 -10.09 11.74
C ALA A 92 -7.06 -11.19 11.08
N LEU A 93 -6.85 -11.41 9.77
CA LEU A 93 -7.50 -12.48 9.02
C LEU A 93 -6.50 -13.57 8.66
N SER A 94 -6.82 -14.82 8.99
CA SER A 94 -6.09 -16.00 8.50
C SER A 94 -6.19 -16.09 6.96
N PRO A 95 -5.29 -16.79 6.28
CA PRO A 95 -5.36 -16.97 4.81
C PRO A 95 -6.72 -17.45 4.31
N LEU A 96 -7.33 -18.42 5.01
CA LEU A 96 -8.66 -18.92 4.67
C LEU A 96 -9.75 -17.84 4.77
N ARG A 97 -9.73 -17.03 5.82
CA ARG A 97 -10.67 -15.92 6.00
C ARG A 97 -10.46 -14.83 4.96
N GLN A 98 -9.22 -14.58 4.56
CA GLN A 98 -8.91 -13.64 3.46
C GLN A 98 -9.50 -14.13 2.14
N ALA A 99 -9.26 -15.40 1.77
CA ALA A 99 -9.82 -16.01 0.55
C ALA A 99 -11.36 -15.97 0.56
N ALA A 100 -11.99 -16.35 1.67
CA ALA A 100 -13.44 -16.33 1.80
C ALA A 100 -14.04 -14.90 1.77
N THR A 101 -13.32 -13.91 2.28
CA THR A 101 -13.73 -12.51 2.20
C THR A 101 -13.63 -12.00 0.76
N LEU A 102 -12.54 -12.33 0.08
CA LEU A 102 -12.34 -11.93 -1.31
C LEU A 102 -13.37 -12.58 -2.23
N GLU A 103 -13.66 -13.88 -2.05
CA GLU A 103 -14.71 -14.59 -2.80
C GLU A 103 -16.07 -13.93 -2.59
N ALA A 104 -16.40 -13.50 -1.37
CA ALA A 104 -17.63 -12.76 -1.11
C ALA A 104 -17.69 -11.42 -1.84
N ILE A 105 -16.56 -10.69 -1.90
CA ILE A 105 -16.46 -9.42 -2.63
C ILE A 105 -16.67 -9.63 -4.14
N ILE A 106 -16.15 -10.72 -4.70
CA ILE A 106 -16.22 -11.03 -6.13
C ILE A 106 -17.59 -11.58 -6.53
N SER A 107 -18.25 -12.32 -5.63
CA SER A 107 -19.51 -12.99 -5.91
C SER A 107 -20.72 -12.05 -5.96
N GLY A 108 -20.60 -10.82 -5.46
CA GLY A 108 -21.72 -9.89 -5.49
C GLY A 108 -21.45 -8.52 -4.88
N SER A 109 -22.52 -7.73 -4.77
CA SER A 109 -22.52 -6.44 -4.10
C SER A 109 -22.62 -6.63 -2.57
N PRO A 110 -22.30 -5.60 -1.76
CA PRO A 110 -22.50 -5.68 -0.32
C PRO A 110 -23.93 -6.04 0.10
N GLU A 111 -24.97 -5.60 -0.64
CA GLU A 111 -26.38 -5.93 -0.39
C GLU A 111 -26.63 -7.44 -0.43
N THR A 112 -25.99 -8.17 -1.31
CA THR A 112 -26.13 -9.64 -1.40
C THR A 112 -25.62 -10.37 -0.17
N HIS A 113 -24.85 -9.65 0.67
CA HIS A 113 -24.34 -10.11 1.95
C HIS A 113 -25.05 -9.47 3.16
N GLY A 114 -26.23 -8.84 2.93
CA GLY A 114 -27.03 -8.21 3.99
C GLY A 114 -26.46 -6.90 4.54
N LEU A 115 -25.56 -6.25 3.79
CA LEU A 115 -24.96 -4.98 4.21
C LEU A 115 -25.70 -3.78 3.59
N PRO A 116 -25.80 -2.63 4.30
CA PRO A 116 -26.52 -1.45 3.82
C PRO A 116 -25.70 -0.62 2.81
N HIS A 117 -24.98 -1.27 1.91
CA HIS A 117 -24.13 -0.65 0.91
C HIS A 117 -24.37 -1.27 -0.47
N ARG A 118 -24.47 -0.47 -1.52
CA ARG A 118 -24.62 -0.93 -2.90
C ARG A 118 -23.28 -1.18 -3.58
N LEU A 119 -22.28 -0.38 -3.23
CA LEU A 119 -20.93 -0.52 -3.76
C LEU A 119 -19.95 -0.88 -2.65
N TRP A 120 -18.97 -1.72 -2.99
CA TRP A 120 -17.87 -2.00 -2.09
C TRP A 120 -17.07 -0.74 -1.82
N ASN A 121 -16.74 -0.54 -0.58
CA ASN A 121 -15.86 0.50 -0.05
C ASN A 121 -15.18 -0.02 1.22
N ARG A 122 -14.27 0.76 1.82
CA ARG A 122 -13.55 0.32 3.02
C ARG A 122 -14.47 -0.06 4.18
N GLN A 123 -15.54 0.69 4.36
CA GLN A 123 -16.50 0.45 5.43
C GLN A 123 -17.28 -0.84 5.18
N ALA A 124 -17.82 -1.05 3.98
CA ALA A 124 -18.54 -2.27 3.62
C ALA A 124 -17.67 -3.53 3.81
N VAL A 125 -16.38 -3.46 3.46
CA VAL A 125 -15.44 -4.58 3.69
C VAL A 125 -15.20 -4.81 5.19
N ALA A 126 -15.02 -3.75 5.99
CA ALA A 126 -14.90 -3.86 7.44
C ALA A 126 -16.14 -4.48 8.08
N GLU A 127 -17.33 -4.06 7.65
CA GLU A 127 -18.61 -4.59 8.11
C GLU A 127 -18.81 -6.05 7.71
N LEU A 128 -18.44 -6.44 6.48
CA LEU A 128 -18.45 -7.84 6.05
C LEU A 128 -17.59 -8.72 6.98
N VAL A 129 -16.38 -8.28 7.26
CA VAL A 129 -15.45 -9.01 8.14
C VAL A 129 -15.99 -9.10 9.55
N ASN A 130 -16.54 -8.00 10.09
CA ASN A 130 -17.15 -7.99 11.41
C ASN A 130 -18.38 -8.90 11.48
N HIS A 131 -19.23 -8.85 10.47
CA HIS A 131 -20.43 -9.68 10.40
C HIS A 131 -20.10 -11.17 10.38
N ARG A 132 -19.11 -11.57 9.56
CA ARG A 132 -18.74 -12.99 9.38
C ARG A 132 -17.84 -13.56 10.49
N TYR A 133 -16.92 -12.74 11.02
CA TYR A 133 -15.85 -13.25 11.89
C TYR A 133 -15.78 -12.57 13.24
N ARG A 134 -16.60 -11.55 13.49
CA ARG A 134 -16.57 -10.71 14.70
C ARG A 134 -15.22 -10.04 14.93
N ILE A 135 -14.56 -9.67 13.83
CA ILE A 135 -13.28 -8.96 13.84
C ILE A 135 -13.50 -7.52 13.37
N LEU A 136 -13.13 -6.56 14.22
CA LEU A 136 -13.18 -5.15 13.89
C LEU A 136 -11.88 -4.76 13.18
N LEU A 137 -12.00 -4.24 11.95
CA LEU A 137 -10.87 -3.73 11.17
C LEU A 137 -10.94 -2.22 11.08
N SER A 138 -9.79 -1.56 11.26
CA SER A 138 -9.66 -0.13 10.96
C SER A 138 -9.69 0.12 9.45
N PRO A 139 -10.08 1.33 8.98
CA PRO A 139 -10.02 1.67 7.55
C PRO A 139 -8.63 1.50 6.93
N THR A 140 -7.57 1.79 7.69
CA THR A 140 -6.18 1.59 7.28
C THR A 140 -5.88 0.11 7.08
N THR A 141 -6.29 -0.75 8.02
CA THR A 141 -6.11 -2.21 7.92
C THR A 141 -6.87 -2.77 6.71
N VAL A 142 -8.09 -2.29 6.46
CA VAL A 142 -8.85 -2.68 5.26
C VAL A 142 -8.10 -2.27 3.99
N SER A 143 -7.56 -1.04 3.91
CA SER A 143 -6.76 -0.60 2.77
C SER A 143 -5.55 -1.50 2.54
N GLN A 144 -4.87 -1.93 3.61
CA GLN A 144 -3.75 -2.88 3.51
C GLN A 144 -4.19 -4.25 2.97
N TYR A 145 -5.37 -4.74 3.35
CA TYR A 145 -5.91 -5.98 2.79
C TYR A 145 -6.29 -5.81 1.32
N LEU A 146 -6.99 -4.73 0.94
CA LEU A 146 -7.36 -4.46 -0.44
C LEU A 146 -6.12 -4.37 -1.35
N HIS A 147 -5.06 -3.72 -0.88
CA HIS A 147 -3.77 -3.68 -1.57
C HIS A 147 -3.14 -5.07 -1.67
N ARG A 148 -3.07 -5.82 -0.58
CA ARG A 148 -2.56 -7.20 -0.55
C ARG A 148 -3.30 -8.12 -1.51
N TRP A 149 -4.59 -7.93 -1.67
CA TRP A 149 -5.43 -8.68 -2.61
C TRP A 149 -5.35 -8.17 -4.05
N GLY A 150 -4.58 -7.09 -4.27
CA GLY A 150 -4.42 -6.49 -5.60
C GLY A 150 -5.66 -5.77 -6.12
N LEU A 151 -6.63 -5.46 -5.25
CA LEU A 151 -7.83 -4.71 -5.62
C LEU A 151 -7.56 -3.21 -5.74
N ILE A 152 -6.54 -2.72 -5.06
CA ILE A 152 -6.02 -1.36 -5.17
C ILE A 152 -4.49 -1.40 -5.24
N ASP A 153 -3.87 -0.45 -5.93
CA ASP A 153 -2.42 -0.48 -6.19
C ASP A 153 -1.59 -0.16 -4.94
N ASP A 154 -2.00 0.86 -4.17
CA ASP A 154 -1.28 1.31 -2.98
C ASP A 154 -2.28 1.79 -1.92
N PRO A 155 -2.17 1.34 -0.66
CA PRO A 155 -3.00 1.83 0.43
C PRO A 155 -2.82 3.34 0.68
N ALA A 156 -1.67 3.91 0.31
CA ALA A 156 -1.40 5.35 0.40
C ALA A 156 -1.96 6.16 -0.79
N LEU A 157 -2.38 5.52 -1.88
CA LEU A 157 -2.82 6.21 -3.10
C LEU A 157 -4.08 7.05 -2.92
N ALA A 158 -4.96 6.72 -1.99
CA ALA A 158 -6.14 7.54 -1.74
C ALA A 158 -5.80 9.00 -1.36
N PRO A 159 -4.81 9.27 -0.47
CA PRO A 159 -4.35 10.63 -0.21
C PRO A 159 -3.50 11.26 -1.34
N GLU A 160 -2.72 10.45 -2.08
CA GLU A 160 -1.87 10.96 -3.16
C GLU A 160 -2.67 11.25 -4.44
N GLN A 161 -3.63 10.43 -4.78
CA GLN A 161 -4.55 10.72 -5.88
C GLN A 161 -5.36 11.98 -5.60
N ALA A 162 -5.68 12.25 -4.34
CA ALA A 162 -6.27 13.51 -3.91
C ALA A 162 -5.39 14.73 -4.23
N ARG A 163 -4.08 14.54 -4.33
CA ARG A 163 -3.10 15.59 -4.64
C ARG A 163 -2.68 15.63 -6.11
N ARG A 164 -3.01 14.60 -6.90
CA ARG A 164 -2.70 14.61 -8.34
C ARG A 164 -3.43 15.77 -9.00
N ARG A 165 -2.66 16.64 -9.64
CA ARG A 165 -3.23 17.67 -10.53
C ARG A 165 -3.94 16.93 -11.65
N LEU A 166 -5.14 17.39 -11.98
CA LEU A 166 -5.84 16.92 -13.18
C LEU A 166 -4.86 17.03 -14.37
N PRO A 167 -4.68 15.97 -15.17
CA PRO A 167 -3.91 16.07 -16.38
C PRO A 167 -4.54 17.15 -17.29
N PRO A 168 -3.77 17.74 -18.22
CA PRO A 168 -4.34 18.66 -19.19
C PRO A 168 -5.54 18.00 -19.85
N LEU A 169 -6.69 18.69 -19.77
CA LEU A 169 -7.98 18.11 -20.08
C LEU A 169 -8.13 17.96 -21.60
N VAL A 170 -8.13 16.74 -22.10
CA VAL A 170 -8.66 16.46 -23.43
C VAL A 170 -10.09 15.93 -23.26
N PRO A 171 -11.12 16.74 -23.52
CA PRO A 171 -12.49 16.25 -23.44
C PRO A 171 -12.68 15.09 -24.42
N LEU A 172 -13.34 14.03 -23.98
CA LEU A 172 -13.85 13.04 -24.92
C LEU A 172 -14.83 13.75 -25.83
N GLN A 173 -14.45 13.99 -27.10
CA GLN A 173 -15.33 14.60 -28.05
C GLN A 173 -16.56 13.70 -28.22
N ARG A 174 -17.67 14.12 -27.64
CA ARG A 174 -18.95 13.54 -27.98
C ARG A 174 -19.26 13.92 -29.41
N PRO A 175 -19.83 13.01 -30.24
CA PRO A 175 -20.39 13.42 -31.54
C PRO A 175 -21.40 14.56 -31.28
N ALA A 176 -21.41 15.53 -32.16
CA ALA A 176 -22.13 16.80 -32.02
C ALA A 176 -23.65 16.69 -31.75
N SER A 177 -24.24 15.50 -31.89
CA SER A 177 -25.64 15.17 -31.61
C SER A 177 -25.98 14.90 -30.12
N ALA A 178 -25.00 14.70 -29.25
CA ALA A 178 -25.26 14.58 -27.82
C ALA A 178 -25.00 15.95 -27.20
N GLY A 179 -26.07 16.70 -26.95
CA GLY A 179 -26.04 18.05 -26.41
C GLY A 179 -24.95 18.24 -25.37
N ALA A 180 -24.13 19.27 -25.57
CA ALA A 180 -23.16 19.72 -24.59
C ALA A 180 -23.96 20.16 -23.34
N GLY A 181 -24.21 19.22 -22.43
CA GLY A 181 -24.73 19.56 -21.12
C GLY A 181 -23.81 20.57 -20.48
N PRO A 182 -24.37 21.55 -19.74
CA PRO A 182 -23.57 22.59 -19.12
C PRO A 182 -22.46 21.96 -18.30
N TRP A 183 -21.32 22.62 -18.24
CA TRP A 183 -20.27 22.31 -17.26
C TRP A 183 -20.96 22.14 -15.91
N LEU A 184 -20.86 20.96 -15.33
CA LEU A 184 -21.40 20.73 -13.98
C LEU A 184 -20.55 21.63 -13.04
N PRO A 185 -21.06 22.79 -12.59
CA PRO A 185 -20.33 23.58 -11.63
C PRO A 185 -20.13 22.72 -10.38
N ASN A 186 -18.92 22.64 -9.89
CA ASN A 186 -18.56 21.83 -8.72
C ASN A 186 -18.53 20.30 -8.90
N ALA A 187 -18.36 19.76 -10.12
CA ALA A 187 -18.11 18.34 -10.31
C ALA A 187 -16.81 17.91 -9.62
N GLU A 188 -16.90 16.89 -8.79
CA GLU A 188 -15.74 16.35 -8.06
C GLU A 188 -14.89 15.49 -9.00
N PRO A 189 -13.53 15.62 -8.98
CA PRO A 189 -12.67 14.73 -9.73
C PRO A 189 -12.76 13.29 -9.24
N LEU A 190 -12.95 12.38 -10.18
CA LEU A 190 -13.03 10.94 -9.96
C LEU A 190 -12.07 10.22 -10.88
N TRP A 191 -11.13 9.46 -10.35
CA TRP A 191 -10.30 8.55 -11.15
C TRP A 191 -11.01 7.21 -11.25
N LEU A 192 -11.21 6.75 -12.48
CA LEU A 192 -11.86 5.49 -12.81
C LEU A 192 -10.86 4.57 -13.48
N ASP A 193 -10.56 3.47 -12.83
CA ASP A 193 -9.67 2.41 -13.32
C ASP A 193 -10.44 1.11 -13.53
N TRP A 194 -10.08 0.40 -14.59
CA TRP A 194 -10.46 -0.98 -14.80
C TRP A 194 -9.22 -1.85 -14.82
N THR A 195 -9.03 -2.65 -13.77
CA THR A 195 -7.82 -3.41 -13.54
C THR A 195 -8.13 -4.89 -13.31
N ARG A 196 -7.07 -5.70 -13.34
CA ARG A 196 -7.10 -7.06 -12.80
C ARG A 196 -6.34 -7.09 -11.50
N PRO A 197 -6.75 -7.90 -10.52
CA PRO A 197 -5.97 -8.09 -9.31
C PRO A 197 -4.56 -8.54 -9.65
N HIS A 198 -3.57 -7.91 -9.07
CA HIS A 198 -2.17 -8.28 -9.24
C HIS A 198 -1.52 -8.41 -7.86
N ALA A 199 -0.66 -9.41 -7.71
CA ALA A 199 0.14 -9.50 -6.50
C ALA A 199 1.09 -8.30 -6.46
N PRO A 200 1.14 -7.52 -5.36
CA PRO A 200 2.13 -6.48 -5.20
C PRO A 200 3.54 -7.06 -5.33
N PRO A 201 4.50 -6.33 -5.93
CA PRO A 201 5.86 -6.81 -6.14
C PRO A 201 6.56 -7.28 -4.85
N ASP A 202 6.19 -6.71 -3.71
CA ASP A 202 6.78 -7.03 -2.40
C ASP A 202 6.12 -8.21 -1.67
N THR A 203 5.10 -8.83 -2.24
CA THR A 203 4.48 -10.05 -1.70
C THR A 203 5.22 -11.33 -2.14
N GLY A 204 6.49 -11.21 -2.52
CA GLY A 204 7.39 -12.32 -2.78
C GLY A 204 7.28 -13.44 -1.72
N PRO A 205 8.28 -14.19 -1.44
CA PRO A 205 8.24 -15.48 -0.69
C PRO A 205 7.55 -15.49 0.67
N VAL A 206 7.13 -14.34 1.22
CA VAL A 206 6.41 -14.25 2.50
C VAL A 206 5.05 -14.97 2.50
N LEU A 207 4.38 -15.02 1.36
CA LEU A 207 3.14 -15.79 1.22
C LEU A 207 3.41 -17.29 1.03
N ALA A 208 4.56 -17.62 0.47
CA ALA A 208 5.02 -19.01 0.32
C ALA A 208 5.54 -19.60 1.63
N THR A 209 6.13 -18.78 2.51
CA THR A 209 6.72 -19.25 3.79
C THR A 209 5.68 -19.46 4.90
N ALA A 210 4.47 -18.94 4.77
CA ALA A 210 3.39 -19.20 5.72
C ALA A 210 2.75 -20.60 5.57
N GLY A 211 3.45 -21.51 4.91
CA GLY A 211 3.23 -22.96 5.02
C GLY A 211 1.99 -23.51 4.35
N HIS A 212 1.21 -22.74 3.58
CA HIS A 212 0.06 -23.28 2.85
C HIS A 212 -0.19 -22.51 1.56
N ASN A 213 -0.18 -23.22 0.49
CA ASN A 213 -0.41 -22.92 -0.92
C ASN A 213 -1.72 -22.18 -1.30
N LEU A 214 -2.44 -21.59 -0.35
CA LEU A 214 -3.72 -20.93 -0.64
C LEU A 214 -3.58 -19.62 -1.41
N LEU A 215 -2.38 -19.04 -1.44
CA LEU A 215 -2.13 -17.79 -2.17
C LEU A 215 -1.19 -17.97 -3.37
N THR A 216 -0.48 -19.06 -3.51
CA THR A 216 0.14 -19.45 -4.79
C THR A 216 -0.93 -19.79 -5.83
N GLY A 217 -2.06 -20.37 -5.41
CA GLY A 217 -3.26 -20.52 -6.21
C GLY A 217 -4.09 -19.23 -6.38
N PHE A 218 -3.69 -18.10 -5.79
CA PHE A 218 -4.45 -16.87 -5.91
C PHE A 218 -4.59 -16.41 -7.36
N ARG A 219 -3.52 -16.46 -8.16
CA ARG A 219 -3.56 -16.15 -9.59
C ARG A 219 -4.44 -17.13 -10.37
N ASP A 220 -4.34 -18.40 -10.05
CA ASP A 220 -5.08 -19.45 -10.74
C ASP A 220 -6.56 -19.40 -10.38
N HIS A 221 -6.88 -19.04 -9.14
CA HIS A 221 -8.25 -18.96 -8.64
C HIS A 221 -8.95 -17.62 -8.97
N PHE A 222 -8.21 -16.52 -9.02
CA PHE A 222 -8.73 -15.16 -9.21
C PHE A 222 -8.19 -14.48 -10.49
N GLY A 223 -7.55 -15.23 -11.39
CA GLY A 223 -6.93 -14.68 -12.60
C GLY A 223 -7.92 -14.09 -13.61
N ASP A 224 -9.18 -14.52 -13.55
CA ASP A 224 -10.28 -14.02 -14.37
C ASP A 224 -11.02 -12.83 -13.72
N VAL A 225 -10.68 -12.47 -12.48
CA VAL A 225 -11.32 -11.38 -11.76
C VAL A 225 -10.91 -10.05 -12.36
N GLN A 226 -11.88 -9.17 -12.46
CA GLN A 226 -11.71 -7.79 -12.89
C GLN A 226 -12.28 -6.84 -11.84
N VAL A 227 -11.67 -5.67 -11.74
CA VAL A 227 -12.01 -4.65 -10.75
C VAL A 227 -12.26 -3.32 -11.45
N LEU A 228 -13.43 -2.77 -11.24
CA LEU A 228 -13.76 -1.39 -11.58
C LEU A 228 -13.60 -0.56 -10.30
N LEU A 229 -12.65 0.35 -10.31
CA LEU A 229 -12.23 1.13 -9.15
C LEU A 229 -12.45 2.61 -9.38
N ALA A 230 -13.14 3.28 -8.48
CA ALA A 230 -13.35 4.72 -8.46
C ALA A 230 -12.77 5.34 -7.19
N VAL A 231 -11.92 6.35 -7.37
CA VAL A 231 -11.30 7.09 -6.27
C VAL A 231 -11.47 8.59 -6.49
N THR A 232 -11.95 9.32 -5.48
CA THR A 232 -12.08 10.78 -5.55
C THR A 232 -10.87 11.49 -4.95
N ASN A 233 -10.74 12.79 -5.24
CA ASN A 233 -9.73 13.65 -4.65
C ASN A 233 -9.84 13.79 -3.12
N ARG A 234 -10.97 13.41 -2.54
CA ARG A 234 -11.20 13.36 -1.07
C ARG A 234 -10.87 12.01 -0.45
N GLY A 235 -10.32 11.08 -1.24
CA GLY A 235 -9.96 9.74 -0.77
C GLY A 235 -11.14 8.79 -0.61
N MET A 236 -12.33 9.15 -1.15
CA MET A 236 -13.44 8.23 -1.25
C MET A 236 -13.07 7.13 -2.25
N LEU A 237 -13.20 5.89 -1.84
CA LEU A 237 -12.88 4.72 -2.64
C LEU A 237 -14.12 3.84 -2.74
N HIS A 238 -14.55 3.58 -3.98
CA HIS A 238 -15.59 2.61 -4.30
C HIS A 238 -15.10 1.66 -5.37
N PHE A 239 -15.54 0.42 -5.31
CA PHE A 239 -15.16 -0.56 -6.32
C PHE A 239 -16.24 -1.62 -6.50
N ARG A 240 -16.16 -2.30 -7.66
CA ARG A 240 -16.90 -3.52 -7.97
C ARG A 240 -15.88 -4.54 -8.48
N ALA A 241 -15.94 -5.75 -7.99
CA ALA A 241 -15.13 -6.85 -8.48
C ALA A 241 -16.05 -7.96 -8.98
N ARG A 242 -15.65 -8.64 -10.07
CA ARG A 242 -16.38 -9.79 -10.61
C ARG A 242 -15.47 -10.67 -11.45
N ARG A 243 -15.92 -11.89 -11.71
CA ARG A 243 -15.29 -12.74 -12.71
C ARG A 243 -15.72 -12.30 -14.11
N GLY A 244 -14.77 -12.30 -15.04
CA GLY A 244 -14.98 -11.89 -16.42
C GLY A 244 -15.10 -10.36 -16.62
N PRO A 245 -15.24 -9.92 -17.87
CA PRO A 245 -15.24 -8.52 -18.23
C PRO A 245 -16.52 -7.81 -17.78
N PHE A 246 -16.39 -6.50 -17.54
CA PHE A 246 -17.54 -5.62 -17.36
C PHE A 246 -18.16 -5.28 -18.72
N ASP A 247 -19.47 -5.14 -18.72
CA ASP A 247 -20.24 -4.65 -19.85
C ASP A 247 -20.71 -3.19 -19.67
N ALA A 248 -21.49 -2.70 -20.63
CA ALA A 248 -22.01 -1.32 -20.58
C ALA A 248 -22.98 -1.09 -19.42
N ALA A 249 -23.79 -2.11 -19.08
CA ALA A 249 -24.73 -2.03 -17.97
C ALA A 249 -23.99 -2.01 -16.62
N ASP A 250 -22.94 -2.78 -16.48
CA ASP A 250 -22.07 -2.78 -15.29
C ASP A 250 -21.46 -1.42 -15.03
N VAL A 251 -20.85 -0.81 -16.06
CA VAL A 251 -20.20 0.52 -15.96
C VAL A 251 -21.24 1.60 -15.68
N THR A 252 -22.36 1.59 -16.38
CA THR A 252 -23.45 2.53 -16.19
C THR A 252 -24.06 2.42 -14.79
N GLY A 253 -24.35 1.19 -14.36
CA GLY A 253 -24.89 0.92 -13.03
C GLY A 253 -23.94 1.35 -11.92
N PHE A 254 -22.63 1.08 -12.07
CA PHE A 254 -21.61 1.49 -11.12
C PHE A 254 -21.55 3.02 -10.96
N LEU A 255 -21.53 3.75 -12.06
CA LEU A 255 -21.52 5.23 -12.04
C LEU A 255 -22.86 5.81 -11.54
N GLY A 256 -23.97 5.17 -11.92
CA GLY A 256 -25.30 5.57 -11.44
C GLY A 256 -25.43 5.45 -9.93
N GLU A 257 -25.01 4.34 -9.36
CA GLU A 257 -25.01 4.14 -7.91
C GLU A 257 -24.06 5.11 -7.18
N LEU A 258 -22.91 5.39 -7.78
CA LEU A 258 -21.95 6.34 -7.22
C LEU A 258 -22.51 7.76 -7.18
N THR A 259 -23.14 8.21 -8.27
CA THR A 259 -23.77 9.54 -8.36
C THR A 259 -25.00 9.67 -7.45
N ALA A 260 -25.86 8.65 -7.42
CA ALA A 260 -27.04 8.63 -6.56
C ALA A 260 -26.68 8.70 -5.07
N ARG A 261 -25.64 7.96 -4.66
CA ARG A 261 -25.18 7.94 -3.27
C ARG A 261 -24.59 9.27 -2.82
N THR A 262 -23.85 9.94 -3.68
CA THR A 262 -23.15 11.18 -3.33
C THR A 262 -23.97 12.43 -3.56
N GLY A 263 -25.02 12.35 -4.38
CA GLY A 263 -25.78 13.50 -4.84
C GLY A 263 -24.94 14.50 -5.66
N ARG A 264 -23.81 14.07 -6.22
CA ARG A 264 -22.81 14.91 -6.88
C ARG A 264 -22.56 14.49 -8.31
N GLY A 265 -22.16 15.44 -9.13
CA GLY A 265 -21.61 15.20 -10.44
C GLY A 265 -20.10 14.91 -10.36
N PHE A 266 -19.58 14.16 -11.32
CA PHE A 266 -18.18 13.78 -11.37
C PHE A 266 -17.54 14.16 -12.71
N THR A 267 -16.31 14.69 -12.61
CA THR A 267 -15.37 14.74 -13.73
C THR A 267 -14.53 13.46 -13.65
N VAL A 268 -14.87 12.50 -14.51
CA VAL A 268 -14.26 11.15 -14.49
C VAL A 268 -13.01 11.13 -15.33
N VAL A 269 -11.85 11.05 -14.68
CA VAL A 269 -10.56 10.82 -15.32
C VAL A 269 -10.39 9.31 -15.50
N VAL A 270 -10.42 8.87 -16.75
CA VAL A 270 -10.25 7.43 -17.07
C VAL A 270 -8.77 7.11 -17.05
N GLY A 271 -8.34 6.27 -16.11
CA GLY A 271 -6.97 5.82 -15.98
C GLY A 271 -6.68 4.56 -16.81
N ARG A 272 -6.38 3.44 -16.14
CA ARG A 272 -6.19 2.15 -16.81
C ARG A 272 -7.52 1.63 -17.30
N TRP A 273 -7.63 1.46 -18.63
CA TRP A 273 -8.85 1.02 -19.28
C TRP A 273 -8.51 0.13 -20.49
N PRO A 274 -9.12 -1.06 -20.63
CA PRO A 274 -8.87 -1.92 -21.77
C PRO A 274 -9.19 -1.19 -23.08
N ALA A 275 -8.28 -1.25 -24.06
CA ALA A 275 -8.46 -0.54 -25.33
C ALA A 275 -9.77 -0.89 -26.04
N GLY A 276 -10.15 -2.18 -26.07
CA GLY A 276 -11.40 -2.65 -26.65
C GLY A 276 -12.66 -2.24 -25.89
N ALA A 277 -12.53 -1.82 -24.62
CA ALA A 277 -13.67 -1.44 -23.78
C ALA A 277 -13.94 0.09 -23.75
N ARG A 278 -13.14 0.91 -24.43
CA ARG A 278 -13.35 2.37 -24.46
C ARG A 278 -14.74 2.76 -25.02
N GLY A 279 -15.29 1.97 -25.90
CA GLY A 279 -16.65 2.13 -26.42
C GLY A 279 -17.74 2.14 -25.35
N LEU A 280 -17.55 1.39 -24.26
CA LEU A 280 -18.52 1.29 -23.16
C LEU A 280 -18.77 2.63 -22.44
N LEU A 281 -17.76 3.52 -22.42
CA LEU A 281 -17.92 4.84 -21.84
C LEU A 281 -18.90 5.74 -22.63
N ARG A 282 -19.07 5.46 -23.93
CA ARG A 282 -20.04 6.16 -24.78
C ARG A 282 -21.47 5.69 -24.55
N SER A 283 -21.65 4.50 -23.99
CA SER A 283 -22.96 3.94 -23.66
C SER A 283 -23.55 4.50 -22.36
N VAL A 284 -22.75 5.24 -21.58
CA VAL A 284 -23.21 5.88 -20.35
C VAL A 284 -24.26 6.95 -20.69
N PRO A 285 -25.48 6.89 -20.11
CA PRO A 285 -26.56 7.83 -20.43
C PRO A 285 -26.17 9.28 -20.19
N ALA A 286 -26.64 10.15 -21.08
CA ALA A 286 -26.40 11.60 -20.97
C ALA A 286 -27.00 12.23 -19.71
N GLY A 287 -28.01 11.58 -19.12
CA GLY A 287 -28.66 12.04 -17.88
C GLY A 287 -27.85 11.78 -16.62
N LEU A 288 -26.81 10.96 -16.65
CA LEU A 288 -25.92 10.82 -15.51
C LEU A 288 -25.01 12.04 -15.38
N PRO A 289 -24.86 12.61 -14.17
CA PRO A 289 -24.02 13.80 -13.95
C PRO A 289 -22.51 13.44 -13.96
N VAL A 290 -22.05 12.84 -15.05
CA VAL A 290 -20.66 12.43 -15.24
C VAL A 290 -20.09 12.95 -16.57
N ARG A 291 -18.86 13.40 -16.52
CA ARG A 291 -18.09 13.82 -17.70
C ARG A 291 -16.78 13.07 -17.75
N PHE A 292 -16.49 12.43 -18.85
CA PHE A 292 -15.27 11.65 -19.03
C PHE A 292 -14.13 12.50 -19.59
N ILE A 293 -12.95 12.24 -19.07
CA ILE A 293 -11.67 12.77 -19.55
C ILE A 293 -10.77 11.56 -19.78
N LEU A 294 -10.24 11.46 -20.98
CA LEU A 294 -9.19 10.49 -21.29
C LEU A 294 -7.83 11.17 -21.18
N PRO A 295 -6.82 10.50 -20.59
CA PRO A 295 -5.45 10.99 -20.69
C PRO A 295 -5.04 11.00 -22.18
N PRO A 296 -4.17 11.93 -22.59
CA PRO A 296 -3.56 11.86 -23.92
C PRO A 296 -2.85 10.51 -24.06
N GLY A 297 -3.07 9.84 -25.18
CA GLY A 297 -2.51 8.51 -25.51
C GLY A 297 -1.00 8.56 -25.70
#